data_574d3f30c0b330296f06fa6d268e6f5e
#
_entry.id   574d3f30c0b330296f06fa6d268e6f5e
#
_cell.length_a   1.000
_cell.length_b   1.000
_cell.length_c   1.000
_cell.angle_alpha   90.00
_cell.angle_beta   90.00
_cell.angle_gamma   90.00
#
_symmetry.space_group_name_H-M   'P 1'
#
loop_
_entity.id
_entity.type
_entity.pdbx_description
1 polymer ?
#
loop_
_entity_poly.entity_id
_entity_poly.type
_entity_poly.pdbx_seq_one_letter_code
_entity_poly.pdbx_strand_id
1 'polypeptide(L)'
;LELREGIGGAKKDARHQHLLALARNVHLLVFDDIGAEKSSDWVQETLFVLINHRYEQMLPTILTTNCALDELATRVGKRITSRLIEMCRCIRMDGDDWRIKHRKQKLETLENQASHREF
;
A
#
# COMPACT_ATOMS: atom_id res chain seq x y z
N LEU A 1 -5.73 2.85 -1.55
CA LEU A 1 -7.08 2.35 -1.82
C LEU A 1 -8.11 3.39 -1.39
N GLU A 2 -8.58 4.19 -2.31
CA GLU A 2 -9.66 5.14 -2.07
C GLU A 2 -11.02 4.44 -2.12
N LEU A 3 -11.26 3.56 -1.16
CA LEU A 3 -12.58 3.01 -0.94
C LEU A 3 -13.26 3.84 0.14
N ARG A 4 -13.91 4.91 -0.25
CA ARG A 4 -14.76 5.69 0.63
C ARG A 4 -16.20 5.26 0.45
N GLU A 5 -16.95 5.10 1.55
CA GLU A 5 -18.39 5.12 1.51
C GLU A 5 -18.81 6.43 0.85
N GLY A 6 -19.16 6.34 -0.42
CA GLY A 6 -19.53 7.53 -1.17
C GLY A 6 -20.94 7.95 -0.87
N ILE A 7 -21.09 9.13 -0.27
CA ILE A 7 -22.24 9.96 -0.49
C ILE A 7 -22.17 10.40 -1.96
N GLY A 8 -22.49 9.54 -2.86
CA GLY A 8 -22.42 9.92 -4.26
C GLY A 8 -23.11 8.87 -5.08
N GLY A 9 -24.01 9.26 -5.87
CA GLY A 9 -24.95 8.50 -6.61
C GLY A 9 -24.48 7.14 -7.16
N ALA A 10 -25.42 6.38 -7.69
CA ALA A 10 -25.26 5.02 -8.21
C ALA A 10 -24.02 4.78 -9.10
N LYS A 11 -23.47 5.83 -9.72
CA LYS A 11 -22.25 5.74 -10.55
C LYS A 11 -20.99 5.50 -9.74
N LYS A 12 -20.86 6.09 -8.54
CA LYS A 12 -19.70 5.85 -7.65
C LYS A 12 -19.73 4.45 -7.08
N ASP A 13 -20.89 3.99 -6.64
CA ASP A 13 -21.05 2.63 -6.10
C ASP A 13 -20.78 1.57 -7.16
N ALA A 14 -21.23 1.79 -8.39
CA ALA A 14 -20.96 0.90 -9.51
C ALA A 14 -19.44 0.83 -9.85
N ARG A 15 -18.72 1.95 -9.79
CA ARG A 15 -17.27 2.00 -9.98
C ARG A 15 -16.52 1.25 -8.88
N HIS A 16 -16.91 1.46 -7.62
CA HIS A 16 -16.31 0.77 -6.49
C HIS A 16 -16.51 -0.74 -6.58
N GLN A 17 -17.72 -1.17 -6.90
CA GLN A 17 -18.00 -2.60 -7.07
C GLN A 17 -17.27 -3.20 -8.25
N HIS A 18 -17.12 -2.48 -9.36
CA HIS A 18 -16.35 -2.92 -10.51
C HIS A 18 -14.86 -3.07 -10.15
N LEU A 19 -14.29 -2.08 -9.45
CA LEU A 19 -12.92 -2.13 -8.98
C LEU A 19 -12.67 -3.28 -8.02
N LEU A 20 -13.59 -3.51 -7.09
CA LEU A 20 -13.51 -4.64 -6.15
C LEU A 20 -13.60 -5.99 -6.89
N ALA A 21 -14.46 -6.11 -7.89
CA ALA A 21 -14.57 -7.31 -8.71
C ALA A 21 -13.27 -7.58 -9.49
N LEU A 22 -12.65 -6.54 -10.05
CA LEU A 22 -11.35 -6.64 -10.71
C LEU A 22 -10.26 -7.06 -9.71
N ALA A 23 -10.16 -6.38 -8.58
CA ALA A 23 -9.18 -6.69 -7.55
C ALA A 23 -9.33 -8.11 -6.99
N ARG A 24 -10.55 -8.59 -6.92
CA ARG A 24 -10.87 -9.94 -6.47
C ARG A 24 -10.34 -11.02 -7.42
N ASN A 25 -10.37 -10.78 -8.72
CA ASN A 25 -10.20 -11.80 -9.74
C ASN A 25 -8.96 -11.63 -10.64
N VAL A 26 -8.25 -10.49 -10.60
CA VAL A 26 -7.02 -10.33 -11.39
C VAL A 26 -5.98 -11.36 -10.98
N HIS A 27 -5.17 -11.80 -11.93
CA HIS A 27 -4.15 -12.80 -11.66
C HIS A 27 -3.15 -12.33 -10.59
N LEU A 28 -2.62 -11.13 -10.73
CA LEU A 28 -1.71 -10.52 -9.75
C LEU A 28 -2.31 -9.20 -9.26
N LEU A 29 -2.39 -9.04 -7.95
CA LEU A 29 -2.83 -7.81 -7.31
C LEU A 29 -1.72 -7.26 -6.41
N VAL A 30 -1.48 -5.96 -6.50
CA VAL A 30 -0.55 -5.25 -5.61
C VAL A 30 -1.34 -4.27 -4.76
N PHE A 31 -1.26 -4.45 -3.44
CA PHE A 31 -1.71 -3.45 -2.47
C PHE A 31 -0.50 -2.64 -2.03
N ASP A 32 -0.39 -1.43 -2.53
CA ASP A 32 0.73 -0.57 -2.20
C ASP A 32 0.43 0.32 -1.00
N ASP A 33 1.38 0.37 -0.06
CA ASP A 33 1.37 1.29 1.08
C ASP A 33 0.17 1.09 2.03
N ILE A 34 -0.06 -0.15 2.44
CA ILE A 34 -1.12 -0.47 3.41
C ILE A 34 -0.75 0.11 4.77
N GLY A 35 -1.74 0.69 5.45
CA GLY A 35 -1.55 1.25 6.79
C GLY A 35 -0.96 2.65 6.80
N ALA A 36 -0.87 3.33 5.65
CA ALA A 36 -0.50 4.74 5.59
C ALA A 36 -1.47 5.61 6.42
N GLU A 37 -2.73 5.23 6.45
CA GLU A 37 -3.79 5.85 7.26
C GLU A 37 -4.54 4.80 8.07
N LYS A 38 -5.19 5.23 9.15
CA LYS A 38 -6.10 4.37 9.89
C LYS A 38 -7.33 4.10 9.04
N SER A 39 -7.59 2.83 8.78
CA SER A 39 -8.73 2.40 7.97
C SER A 39 -10.04 2.44 8.77
N SER A 40 -11.14 2.82 8.11
CA SER A 40 -12.48 2.68 8.66
C SER A 40 -12.86 1.19 8.80
N ASP A 41 -13.86 0.90 9.60
CA ASP A 41 -14.36 -0.48 9.79
C ASP A 41 -14.81 -1.10 8.47
N TRP A 42 -15.45 -0.33 7.63
CA TRP A 42 -15.87 -0.78 6.30
C TRP A 42 -14.68 -1.15 5.40
N VAL A 43 -13.62 -0.34 5.39
CA VAL A 43 -12.40 -0.62 4.63
C VAL A 43 -11.72 -1.86 5.17
N GLN A 44 -11.64 -2.02 6.50
CA GLN A 44 -11.06 -3.21 7.12
C GLN A 44 -11.81 -4.48 6.74
N GLU A 45 -13.14 -4.44 6.78
CA GLU A 45 -13.97 -5.58 6.40
C GLU A 45 -13.81 -5.92 4.92
N THR A 46 -13.82 -4.92 4.07
CA THR A 46 -13.64 -5.09 2.62
C THR A 46 -12.27 -5.69 2.29
N LEU A 47 -11.21 -5.19 2.92
CA LEU A 47 -9.86 -5.73 2.76
C LEU A 47 -9.77 -7.18 3.23
N PHE A 48 -10.38 -7.49 4.36
CA PHE A 48 -10.38 -8.84 4.90
C PHE A 48 -11.05 -9.84 3.94
N VAL A 49 -12.22 -9.51 3.45
CA VAL A 49 -12.95 -10.36 2.50
C VAL A 49 -12.16 -10.54 1.20
N LEU A 50 -11.57 -9.47 0.69
CA LEU A 50 -10.80 -9.50 -0.54
C LEU A 50 -9.53 -10.34 -0.41
N ILE A 51 -8.75 -10.12 0.63
CA ILE A 51 -7.52 -10.87 0.92
C ILE A 51 -7.83 -12.34 1.12
N ASN A 52 -8.87 -12.64 1.90
CA ASN A 52 -9.28 -14.00 2.18
C ASN A 52 -9.72 -14.76 0.90
N HIS A 53 -10.50 -14.12 0.05
CA HIS A 53 -10.91 -14.69 -1.22
C HIS A 53 -9.70 -15.01 -2.11
N ARG A 54 -8.77 -14.09 -2.24
CA ARG A 54 -7.57 -14.28 -3.06
C ARG A 54 -6.69 -15.40 -2.53
N TYR A 55 -6.59 -15.53 -1.22
CA TYR A 55 -5.89 -16.63 -0.59
C TYR A 55 -6.54 -17.97 -0.89
N GLU A 56 -7.85 -18.07 -0.71
CA GLU A 56 -8.61 -19.31 -0.99
C GLU A 56 -8.52 -19.73 -2.45
N GLN A 57 -8.49 -18.78 -3.36
CA GLN A 57 -8.35 -19.01 -4.79
C GLN A 57 -6.89 -19.13 -5.25
N MET A 58 -5.94 -19.06 -4.33
CA MET A 58 -4.50 -19.11 -4.62
C MET A 58 -4.05 -18.06 -5.65
N LEU A 59 -4.62 -16.88 -5.58
CA LEU A 59 -4.27 -15.77 -6.46
C LEU A 59 -3.09 -14.98 -5.90
N PRO A 60 -2.00 -14.81 -6.67
CA PRO A 60 -0.81 -14.09 -6.23
C PRO A 60 -1.13 -12.66 -5.83
N THR A 61 -0.68 -12.27 -4.62
CA THR A 61 -0.95 -10.96 -4.04
C THR A 61 0.31 -10.43 -3.39
N ILE A 62 0.66 -9.18 -3.69
CA ILE A 62 1.78 -8.47 -3.11
C ILE A 62 1.22 -7.32 -2.28
N LEU A 63 1.74 -7.17 -1.06
CA LEU A 63 1.36 -6.08 -0.17
C LEU A 63 2.62 -5.37 0.29
N THR A 64 2.60 -4.05 0.29
CA THR A 64 3.69 -3.25 0.84
C THR A 64 3.19 -2.39 1.99
N THR A 65 4.04 -2.15 2.97
CA THR A 65 3.74 -1.28 4.10
C THR A 65 5.01 -0.67 4.67
N ASN A 66 4.91 0.55 5.19
CA ASN A 66 5.95 1.19 5.98
C ASN A 66 5.79 0.95 7.49
N CYS A 67 4.73 0.26 7.89
CA CYS A 67 4.43 0.01 9.28
C CYS A 67 5.14 -1.23 9.81
N ALA A 68 5.59 -1.17 11.07
CA ALA A 68 5.87 -2.38 11.82
C ALA A 68 4.56 -3.16 12.05
N LEU A 69 4.64 -4.45 12.35
CA LEU A 69 3.44 -5.30 12.43
C LEU A 69 2.45 -4.85 13.51
N ASP A 70 2.94 -4.38 14.65
CA ASP A 70 2.10 -3.84 15.73
C ASP A 70 1.40 -2.54 15.32
N GLU A 71 2.08 -1.66 14.61
CA GLU A 71 1.51 -0.44 14.04
C GLU A 71 0.48 -0.75 12.95
N LEU A 72 0.77 -1.72 12.10
CA LEU A 72 -0.17 -2.17 11.07
C LEU A 72 -1.47 -2.69 11.71
N ALA A 73 -1.36 -3.47 12.78
CA ALA A 73 -2.51 -3.98 13.52
C ALA A 73 -3.39 -2.84 14.09
N THR A 74 -2.77 -1.74 14.51
CA THR A 74 -3.51 -0.55 14.98
C THR A 74 -4.24 0.16 13.83
N ARG A 75 -3.65 0.20 12.64
CA ARG A 75 -4.17 0.95 11.51
C ARG A 75 -5.19 0.20 10.66
N VAL A 76 -4.95 -1.07 10.39
CA VAL A 76 -5.84 -1.90 9.55
C VAL A 76 -6.59 -2.99 10.30
N GLY A 77 -6.31 -3.14 11.59
CA GLY A 77 -6.95 -4.13 12.46
C GLY A 77 -6.12 -5.39 12.68
N LYS A 78 -6.30 -5.96 13.86
CA LYS A 78 -5.56 -7.16 14.28
C LYS A 78 -5.90 -8.38 13.42
N ARG A 79 -7.16 -8.52 13.02
CA ARG A 79 -7.64 -9.65 12.24
C ARG A 79 -6.95 -9.71 10.87
N ILE A 80 -6.85 -8.59 10.18
CA ILE A 80 -6.16 -8.51 8.90
C ILE A 80 -4.67 -8.77 9.08
N THR A 81 -4.03 -8.13 10.04
CA THR A 81 -2.59 -8.26 10.28
C THR A 81 -2.23 -9.70 10.61
N SER A 82 -2.98 -10.34 11.49
CA SER A 82 -2.79 -11.75 11.83
C SER A 82 -2.92 -12.66 10.61
N ARG A 83 -3.90 -12.40 9.77
CA ARG A 83 -4.13 -13.15 8.54
C ARG A 83 -3.00 -12.98 7.54
N LEU A 84 -2.50 -11.76 7.38
CA LEU A 84 -1.36 -11.48 6.51
C LEU A 84 -0.09 -12.19 6.95
N ILE A 85 0.19 -12.23 8.26
CA ILE A 85 1.33 -12.96 8.81
C ILE A 85 1.22 -14.46 8.50
N GLU A 86 0.01 -15.02 8.61
CA GLU A 86 -0.24 -16.43 8.33
C GLU A 86 -0.10 -16.78 6.85
N MET A 87 -0.62 -15.91 5.98
CA MET A 87 -0.75 -16.16 4.54
C MET A 87 0.46 -15.75 3.72
N CYS A 88 1.18 -14.73 4.15
CA CYS A 88 2.20 -14.06 3.35
C CYS A 88 3.60 -14.41 3.82
N ARG A 89 4.52 -14.48 2.87
CA ARG A 89 5.95 -14.42 3.17
C ARG A 89 6.33 -12.97 3.41
N CYS A 90 6.71 -12.66 4.66
CA CYS A 90 7.13 -11.31 5.03
C CYS A 90 8.61 -11.10 4.70
N ILE A 91 8.88 -10.04 3.96
CA ILE A 91 10.24 -9.63 3.60
C ILE A 91 10.47 -8.25 4.18
N ARG A 92 11.48 -8.13 5.05
CA ARG A 92 11.91 -6.85 5.58
C ARG A 92 12.84 -6.17 4.59
N MET A 93 12.53 -4.94 4.24
CA MET A 93 13.34 -4.13 3.34
C MET A 93 13.89 -2.93 4.11
N ASP A 94 15.16 -2.98 4.42
CA ASP A 94 15.89 -1.90 5.11
C ASP A 94 16.83 -1.20 4.13
N GLY A 95 17.18 0.02 4.44
CA GLY A 95 18.11 0.82 3.66
C GLY A 95 17.79 2.30 3.75
N ASP A 96 18.67 3.09 3.18
CA ASP A 96 18.47 4.53 3.10
C ASP A 96 17.41 4.88 2.06
N ASP A 97 16.71 5.98 2.29
CA ASP A 97 15.77 6.49 1.30
C ASP A 97 16.55 7.00 0.08
N TRP A 98 16.49 6.23 -0.99
CA TRP A 98 17.16 6.54 -2.25
C TRP A 98 16.77 7.90 -2.82
N ARG A 99 15.52 8.30 -2.66
CA ARG A 99 15.03 9.60 -3.16
C ARG A 99 15.72 10.76 -2.46
N ILE A 100 15.91 10.67 -1.16
CA ILE A 100 16.62 11.68 -0.36
C ILE A 100 18.11 11.68 -0.72
N LYS A 101 18.74 10.51 -0.80
CA LYS A 101 20.16 10.35 -1.16
C LYS A 101 20.44 10.89 -2.55
N HIS A 102 19.61 10.56 -3.53
CA HIS A 102 19.74 11.05 -4.91
C HIS A 102 19.58 12.56 -5.00
N ARG A 103 18.65 13.14 -4.25
CA ARG A 103 18.45 14.59 -4.17
C ARG A 103 19.65 15.31 -3.58
N LYS A 104 20.26 14.77 -2.52
CA LYS A 104 21.49 15.33 -1.94
C LYS A 104 22.65 15.31 -2.94
N GLN A 105 22.89 14.21 -3.60
CA GLN A 105 23.93 14.10 -4.64
C GLN A 105 23.72 15.09 -5.77
N LYS A 106 22.49 15.28 -6.20
CA LYS A 106 22.14 16.25 -7.25
C LYS A 106 22.38 17.70 -6.82
N LEU A 107 22.08 18.06 -5.58
CA LEU A 107 22.36 19.36 -5.01
C LEU A 107 23.85 19.61 -4.87
N GLU A 108 24.64 18.67 -4.38
CA GLU A 108 26.10 18.75 -4.28
C GLU A 108 26.74 18.94 -5.65
N THR A 109 26.29 18.23 -6.66
CA THR A 109 26.75 18.38 -8.04
C THR A 109 26.47 19.77 -8.58
N LEU A 110 25.29 20.35 -8.32
CA LEU A 110 24.94 21.69 -8.73
C LEU A 110 25.77 22.75 -8.01
N GLU A 111 26.03 22.60 -6.72
CA GLU A 111 26.89 23.49 -5.94
C GLU A 111 28.32 23.47 -6.45
N ASN A 112 28.87 22.31 -6.74
CA ASN A 112 30.21 22.14 -7.30
C ASN A 112 30.32 22.77 -8.70
N GLN A 113 29.31 22.66 -9.53
CA GLN A 113 29.25 23.30 -10.83
C GLN A 113 29.18 24.82 -10.73
N ALA A 114 28.40 25.34 -9.77
CA ALA A 114 28.33 26.77 -9.51
C ALA A 114 29.66 27.34 -9.02
N SER A 115 30.37 26.63 -8.12
CA SER A 115 31.70 27.03 -7.63
C SER A 115 32.74 27.09 -8.75
N HIS A 116 32.62 26.27 -9.80
CA HIS A 116 33.52 26.26 -10.95
C HIS A 116 33.23 27.34 -11.98
N ARG A 117 32.08 27.98 -11.91
CA ARG A 117 31.66 29.05 -12.82
C ARG A 117 32.03 30.48 -12.37
N GLU A 118 32.50 30.64 -11.14
CA GLU A 118 32.89 31.93 -10.58
C GLU A 118 34.34 32.34 -10.89
N PHE A 119 34.98 31.68 -11.82
CA PHE A 119 36.32 32.06 -12.30
C PHE A 119 36.28 32.44 -13.76
#